data_ca72c28ef6dc9148d1bdde17be57fe02
#
_entry.id   ca72c28ef6dc9148d1bdde17be57fe02
#
_cell.length_a   1.000
_cell.length_b   1.000
_cell.length_c   1.000
_cell.angle_alpha   90.00
_cell.angle_beta   90.00
_cell.angle_gamma   90.00
#
_symmetry.space_group_name_H-M   'P 1'
#
loop_
_entity.id
_entity.type
_entity.pdbx_description
1 polymer ?
#
loop_
_entity_poly.entity_id
_entity_poly.type
_entity_poly.pdbx_seq_one_letter_code
_entity_poly.pdbx_strand_id
1 'polypeptide(L)'
;QDAMLTQELAYINPVTGLVEERSEYLSGNVRDKLLQAEQANENGLFNANIRALSKIIPLDVPLPQIKISLGSTWVPTELYERFFHEKFNVEAKITKTAANKYIARITNKGNTVDASMGVADAPGSRLALDRMNKTQTYLSKKEWDSLTNKEKKVKDPEAMAQAAIKQTELDEAFEQWCKQQDEATTDKLTEIYNTAFNSIVERQIDVSTFDYFPNAAHTKKPREHQKIGVMRGLQGPTLLAHEVGTGKTITLISTAMEMRRLGIAHKPCIVVQRSTYEQFVNEIKSLYPAARVLVPSAKDLTASQRQQLFAKIAYNDWDIVVL
;
A
#
# COMPACT_ATOMS: atom_id res chain seq x y z
N GLN A 1 18.95 2.50 29.68
CA GLN A 1 19.16 2.60 28.24
C GLN A 1 20.46 1.88 27.82
N ASP A 2 21.59 2.17 28.46
CA ASP A 2 22.91 1.60 28.09
C ASP A 2 22.94 0.06 28.14
N ALA A 3 22.28 -0.55 29.14
CA ALA A 3 22.18 -2.01 29.23
C ALA A 3 21.39 -2.63 28.06
N MET A 4 20.33 -1.95 27.60
CA MET A 4 19.53 -2.41 26.46
C MET A 4 20.29 -2.29 25.14
N LEU A 5 21.06 -1.22 24.98
CA LEU A 5 21.94 -1.03 23.81
C LEU A 5 23.06 -2.07 23.77
N THR A 6 23.69 -2.33 24.90
CA THR A 6 24.76 -3.32 25.01
C THR A 6 24.28 -4.75 24.72
N GLN A 7 23.03 -5.09 25.09
CA GLN A 7 22.41 -6.37 24.81
C GLN A 7 21.73 -6.46 23.44
N GLU A 8 21.84 -5.42 22.63
CA GLU A 8 21.14 -5.30 21.32
C GLU A 8 19.61 -5.48 21.41
N LEU A 9 19.02 -5.12 22.56
CA LEU A 9 17.56 -5.10 22.78
C LEU A 9 16.90 -3.81 22.24
N ALA A 10 17.70 -2.78 22.01
CA ALA A 10 17.31 -1.51 21.43
C ALA A 10 18.45 -0.96 20.57
N TYR A 11 18.12 -0.02 19.68
CA TYR A 11 19.07 0.65 18.80
C TYR A 11 18.83 2.15 18.80
N ILE A 12 19.87 2.95 18.62
CA ILE A 12 19.75 4.39 18.40
C ILE A 12 19.43 4.61 16.92
N ASN A 13 18.32 5.27 16.63
CA ASN A 13 18.00 5.65 15.27
C ASN A 13 18.94 6.79 14.80
N PRO A 14 19.70 6.61 13.72
CA PRO A 14 20.72 7.59 13.29
C PRO A 14 20.11 8.92 12.81
N VAL A 15 18.83 8.93 12.42
CA VAL A 15 18.15 10.13 11.92
C VAL A 15 17.50 10.92 13.05
N THR A 16 16.83 10.24 13.99
CA THR A 16 16.07 10.90 15.06
C THR A 16 16.86 11.05 16.35
N GLY A 17 17.95 10.27 16.53
CA GLY A 17 18.70 10.17 17.77
C GLY A 17 17.97 9.45 18.91
N LEU A 18 16.75 8.96 18.66
CA LEU A 18 15.95 8.26 19.66
C LEU A 18 16.34 6.79 19.77
N VAL A 19 16.17 6.26 21.00
CA VAL A 19 16.34 4.83 21.25
C VAL A 19 15.03 4.12 20.89
N GLU A 20 15.09 3.23 19.91
CA GLU A 20 13.98 2.39 19.46
C GLU A 20 14.18 0.95 19.95
N GLU A 21 13.10 0.28 20.35
CA GLU A 21 13.13 -1.14 20.66
C GLU A 21 13.57 -1.96 19.43
N ARG A 22 14.27 -3.07 19.65
CA ARG A 22 14.77 -3.96 18.60
C ARG A 22 13.69 -4.29 17.55
N SER A 23 12.50 -4.70 17.99
CA SER A 23 11.40 -5.09 17.11
C SER A 23 10.90 -3.94 16.24
N GLU A 24 10.98 -2.71 16.73
CA GLU A 24 10.60 -1.49 16.03
C GLU A 24 11.68 -1.04 15.06
N TYR A 25 12.93 -0.98 15.54
CA TYR A 25 14.07 -0.56 14.72
C TYR A 25 14.28 -1.51 13.52
N LEU A 26 14.22 -2.82 13.76
CA LEU A 26 14.43 -3.86 12.77
C LEU A 26 13.16 -4.19 11.94
N SER A 27 12.28 -3.22 11.73
CA SER A 27 11.06 -3.33 10.93
C SER A 27 10.84 -2.09 10.05
N GLY A 28 9.84 -2.13 9.18
CA GLY A 28 9.60 -1.07 8.20
C GLY A 28 10.58 -1.15 7.04
N ASN A 29 10.97 -0.01 6.46
CA ASN A 29 11.93 0.03 5.35
C ASN A 29 13.36 -0.19 5.86
N VAL A 30 13.77 -1.45 5.90
CA VAL A 30 15.09 -1.85 6.46
C VAL A 30 16.25 -1.50 5.54
N ARG A 31 16.02 -1.34 4.22
CA ARG A 31 17.06 -0.92 3.28
C ARG A 31 17.41 0.55 3.47
N ASP A 32 16.40 1.42 3.61
CA ASP A 32 16.65 2.83 3.91
C ASP A 32 17.31 3.01 5.27
N LYS A 33 16.87 2.25 6.30
CA LYS A 33 17.49 2.28 7.62
C LYS A 33 18.95 1.84 7.59
N LEU A 34 19.29 0.82 6.79
CA LEU A 34 20.67 0.39 6.61
C LEU A 34 21.51 1.50 5.97
N LEU A 35 21.03 2.09 4.87
CA LEU A 35 21.72 3.18 4.19
C LEU A 35 21.96 4.37 5.14
N GLN A 36 20.95 4.75 5.93
CA GLN A 36 21.06 5.81 6.93
C GLN A 36 22.07 5.48 8.02
N ALA A 37 22.10 4.22 8.50
CA ALA A 37 23.06 3.78 9.49
C ALA A 37 24.50 3.77 8.94
N GLU A 38 24.69 3.36 7.70
CA GLU A 38 25.99 3.38 7.02
C GLU A 38 26.50 4.81 6.81
N GLN A 39 25.63 5.72 6.35
CA GLN A 39 25.97 7.14 6.14
C GLN A 39 26.34 7.86 7.45
N ALA A 40 25.68 7.51 8.56
CA ALA A 40 25.92 8.10 9.86
C ALA A 40 27.11 7.48 10.61
N ASN A 41 27.69 6.39 10.12
CA ASN A 41 28.65 5.55 10.85
C ASN A 41 30.11 6.05 10.75
N GLU A 42 30.36 7.34 10.89
CA GLU A 42 31.72 7.92 10.78
C GLU A 42 32.71 7.37 11.81
N ASN A 43 32.24 7.02 13.02
CA ASN A 43 33.09 6.58 14.16
C ASN A 43 32.79 5.15 14.64
N GLY A 44 32.10 4.34 13.85
CA GLY A 44 31.73 2.97 14.24
C GLY A 44 30.56 2.88 15.23
N LEU A 45 29.91 4.00 15.56
CA LEU A 45 28.80 4.07 16.53
C LEU A 45 27.62 3.18 16.12
N PHE A 46 27.35 3.07 14.83
CA PHE A 46 26.20 2.32 14.27
C PHE A 46 26.56 0.93 13.77
N ASN A 47 27.76 0.39 14.11
CA ASN A 47 28.17 -0.96 13.69
C ASN A 47 27.19 -2.06 14.12
N ALA A 48 26.57 -1.94 15.30
CA ALA A 48 25.54 -2.87 15.78
C ALA A 48 24.28 -2.80 14.94
N ASN A 49 23.84 -1.59 14.59
CA ASN A 49 22.70 -1.32 13.71
C ASN A 49 22.89 -1.95 12.35
N ILE A 50 24.03 -1.68 11.70
CA ILE A 50 24.39 -2.20 10.38
C ILE A 50 24.39 -3.73 10.39
N ARG A 51 25.05 -4.37 11.37
CA ARG A 51 25.06 -5.84 11.49
C ARG A 51 23.66 -6.43 11.68
N ALA A 52 22.82 -5.77 12.48
CA ALA A 52 21.47 -6.26 12.74
C ALA A 52 20.56 -6.10 11.52
N LEU A 53 20.59 -4.94 10.86
CA LEU A 53 19.82 -4.67 9.64
C LEU A 53 20.24 -5.57 8.48
N SER A 54 21.55 -5.77 8.24
CA SER A 54 22.04 -6.63 7.17
C SER A 54 21.56 -8.09 7.27
N LYS A 55 21.26 -8.57 8.49
CA LYS A 55 20.75 -9.93 8.70
C LYS A 55 19.29 -10.12 8.34
N ILE A 56 18.52 -9.04 8.30
CA ILE A 56 17.07 -9.09 8.10
C ILE A 56 16.62 -8.52 6.75
N ILE A 57 17.53 -7.94 5.96
CA ILE A 57 17.21 -7.49 4.61
C ILE A 57 16.68 -8.68 3.81
N PRO A 58 15.50 -8.55 3.19
CA PRO A 58 14.97 -9.59 2.32
C PRO A 58 15.92 -9.87 1.16
N LEU A 59 16.07 -11.15 0.79
CA LEU A 59 16.82 -11.52 -0.40
C LEU A 59 16.25 -10.84 -1.63
N ASP A 60 17.13 -10.40 -2.51
CA ASP A 60 16.71 -9.73 -3.73
C ASP A 60 15.88 -10.67 -4.61
N VAL A 61 14.75 -10.14 -5.07
CA VAL A 61 13.96 -10.79 -6.12
C VAL A 61 14.73 -10.61 -7.43
N PRO A 62 15.17 -11.70 -8.08
CA PRO A 62 15.93 -11.61 -9.32
C PRO A 62 15.04 -11.14 -10.47
N LEU A 63 15.60 -10.39 -11.42
CA LEU A 63 14.86 -9.78 -12.53
C LEU A 63 13.95 -10.75 -13.31
N PRO A 64 14.32 -12.01 -13.57
CA PRO A 64 13.43 -12.96 -14.24
C PRO A 64 12.10 -13.22 -13.51
N GLN A 65 12.06 -13.05 -12.18
CA GLN A 65 10.84 -13.22 -11.36
C GLN A 65 10.04 -11.92 -11.22
N ILE A 66 10.62 -10.78 -11.62
CA ILE A 66 9.95 -9.50 -11.57
C ILE A 66 9.06 -9.33 -12.81
N LYS A 67 7.78 -9.04 -12.56
CA LYS A 67 6.87 -8.66 -13.66
C LYS A 67 7.05 -7.20 -14.01
N ILE A 68 7.39 -6.94 -15.27
CA ILE A 68 7.61 -5.59 -15.80
C ILE A 68 6.55 -5.31 -16.86
N SER A 69 5.79 -4.24 -16.70
CA SER A 69 4.75 -3.85 -17.63
C SER A 69 4.99 -2.46 -18.19
N LEU A 70 4.52 -2.19 -19.40
CA LEU A 70 4.50 -0.84 -19.96
C LEU A 70 3.73 0.12 -19.02
N GLY A 71 4.40 1.21 -18.62
CA GLY A 71 3.85 2.17 -17.68
C GLY A 71 4.06 1.82 -16.21
N SER A 72 4.88 0.82 -15.88
CA SER A 72 5.37 0.58 -14.51
C SER A 72 6.07 1.82 -13.99
N THR A 73 5.58 2.39 -12.88
CA THR A 73 6.01 3.71 -12.41
C THR A 73 7.43 3.75 -11.86
N TRP A 74 8.00 2.59 -11.58
CA TRP A 74 9.36 2.42 -11.06
C TRP A 74 10.41 2.24 -12.15
N VAL A 75 9.99 1.94 -13.40
CA VAL A 75 10.90 1.82 -14.55
C VAL A 75 11.32 3.23 -15.01
N PRO A 76 12.61 3.49 -15.17
CA PRO A 76 13.11 4.76 -15.69
C PRO A 76 12.57 5.11 -17.08
N THR A 77 12.25 6.38 -17.32
CA THR A 77 11.69 6.87 -18.60
C THR A 77 12.61 6.65 -19.78
N GLU A 78 13.93 6.67 -19.56
CA GLU A 78 14.95 6.41 -20.56
C GLU A 78 14.83 5.01 -21.18
N LEU A 79 14.39 4.01 -20.40
CA LEU A 79 14.18 2.65 -20.92
C LEU A 79 12.96 2.58 -21.84
N TYR A 80 11.92 3.35 -21.57
CA TYR A 80 10.79 3.48 -22.49
C TYR A 80 11.23 4.18 -23.77
N GLU A 81 12.05 5.24 -23.70
CA GLU A 81 12.60 5.93 -24.89
C GLU A 81 13.42 4.99 -25.74
N ARG A 82 14.32 4.18 -25.14
CA ARG A 82 15.12 3.16 -25.83
C ARG A 82 14.22 2.09 -26.47
N PHE A 83 13.24 1.57 -25.75
CA PHE A 83 12.30 0.60 -26.30
C PHE A 83 11.52 1.15 -27.49
N PHE A 84 11.05 2.40 -27.43
CA PHE A 84 10.37 3.05 -28.54
C PHE A 84 11.28 3.19 -29.76
N HIS A 85 12.55 3.55 -29.55
CA HIS A 85 13.54 3.63 -30.62
C HIS A 85 13.77 2.24 -31.26
N GLU A 86 14.10 1.23 -30.47
CA GLU A 86 14.46 -0.09 -30.97
C GLU A 86 13.27 -0.85 -31.56
N LYS A 87 12.08 -0.73 -30.96
CA LYS A 87 10.89 -1.48 -31.37
C LYS A 87 10.13 -0.83 -32.51
N PHE A 88 9.98 0.49 -32.48
CA PHE A 88 9.14 1.23 -33.43
C PHE A 88 9.97 2.11 -34.38
N ASN A 89 11.28 2.18 -34.23
CA ASN A 89 12.15 3.11 -34.93
C ASN A 89 11.68 4.57 -34.80
N VAL A 90 11.23 4.97 -33.60
CA VAL A 90 10.77 6.33 -33.30
C VAL A 90 11.65 7.01 -32.26
N GLU A 91 12.01 8.25 -32.54
CA GLU A 91 12.65 9.15 -31.58
C GLU A 91 11.58 9.75 -30.68
N ALA A 92 11.49 9.24 -29.45
CA ALA A 92 10.49 9.66 -28.48
C ALA A 92 11.16 10.24 -27.24
N LYS A 93 10.72 11.43 -26.80
CA LYS A 93 11.03 11.95 -25.46
C LYS A 93 9.84 11.70 -24.57
N ILE A 94 10.03 10.84 -23.54
CA ILE A 94 8.95 10.41 -22.66
C ILE A 94 9.10 11.09 -21.29
N THR A 95 8.05 11.77 -20.88
CA THR A 95 7.99 12.45 -19.58
C THR A 95 6.83 11.91 -18.75
N LYS A 96 7.04 11.80 -17.45
CA LYS A 96 6.03 11.36 -16.49
C LYS A 96 5.55 12.55 -15.66
N THR A 97 4.24 12.76 -15.62
CA THR A 97 3.62 13.83 -14.81
C THR A 97 3.50 13.42 -13.34
N ALA A 98 3.23 14.38 -12.45
CA ALA A 98 2.97 14.12 -11.03
C ALA A 98 1.77 13.16 -10.80
N ALA A 99 0.83 13.11 -11.74
CA ALA A 99 -0.30 12.16 -11.72
C ALA A 99 0.05 10.78 -12.31
N ASN A 100 1.35 10.45 -12.47
CA ASN A 100 1.83 9.22 -13.08
C ASN A 100 1.35 8.98 -14.53
N LYS A 101 0.99 10.02 -15.25
CA LYS A 101 0.63 9.95 -16.66
C LYS A 101 1.86 10.17 -17.54
N TYR A 102 2.03 9.33 -18.55
CA TYR A 102 3.12 9.41 -19.52
C TYR A 102 2.72 10.26 -20.72
N ILE A 103 3.61 11.12 -21.17
CA ILE A 103 3.46 11.96 -22.36
C ILE A 103 4.67 11.71 -23.23
N ALA A 104 4.46 11.33 -24.49
CA ALA A 104 5.52 11.13 -25.47
C ALA A 104 5.50 12.24 -26.52
N ARG A 105 6.67 12.88 -26.76
CA ARG A 105 6.92 13.73 -27.93
C ARG A 105 7.70 12.92 -28.93
N ILE A 106 7.09 12.60 -30.08
CA ILE A 106 7.68 11.82 -31.15
C ILE A 106 8.06 12.77 -32.27
N THR A 107 9.33 12.73 -32.72
CA THR A 107 9.90 13.64 -33.73
C THR A 107 9.81 13.09 -35.15
N ASN A 108 9.89 11.76 -35.36
CA ASN A 108 9.88 11.09 -36.67
C ASN A 108 8.58 10.30 -36.89
N LYS A 109 7.46 11.00 -36.87
CA LYS A 109 6.11 10.41 -37.11
C LYS A 109 5.96 9.87 -38.51
N GLY A 110 5.12 8.83 -38.69
CA GLY A 110 4.75 8.27 -40.00
C GLY A 110 5.75 7.28 -40.55
N ASN A 111 6.62 6.74 -39.74
CA ASN A 111 7.57 5.71 -40.13
C ASN A 111 6.84 4.38 -40.33
N THR A 112 7.27 3.60 -41.36
CA THR A 112 6.62 2.35 -41.78
C THR A 112 6.73 1.24 -40.74
N VAL A 113 7.81 1.20 -39.93
CA VAL A 113 7.99 0.22 -38.88
C VAL A 113 6.95 0.44 -37.77
N ASP A 114 6.76 1.67 -37.32
CA ASP A 114 5.78 2.02 -36.29
C ASP A 114 4.34 1.71 -36.80
N ALA A 115 4.05 2.06 -38.05
CA ALA A 115 2.77 1.75 -38.67
C ALA A 115 2.50 0.23 -38.76
N SER A 116 3.50 -0.58 -39.13
CA SER A 116 3.38 -2.04 -39.23
C SER A 116 3.14 -2.73 -37.87
N MET A 117 3.57 -2.10 -36.77
CA MET A 117 3.34 -2.57 -35.42
C MET A 117 2.00 -2.10 -34.82
N GLY A 118 1.23 -1.33 -35.60
CA GLY A 118 -0.03 -0.74 -35.20
C GLY A 118 -1.25 -1.55 -35.59
N VAL A 119 -2.43 -0.94 -35.38
CA VAL A 119 -3.74 -1.44 -35.79
C VAL A 119 -4.51 -0.29 -36.38
N ALA A 120 -5.04 -0.46 -37.63
CA ALA A 120 -5.75 0.59 -38.37
C ALA A 120 -4.94 1.92 -38.39
N ASP A 121 -5.53 3.03 -37.93
CA ASP A 121 -4.88 4.35 -37.87
C ASP A 121 -4.02 4.59 -36.60
N ALA A 122 -3.88 3.60 -35.71
CA ALA A 122 -3.08 3.70 -34.52
C ALA A 122 -1.74 2.99 -34.70
N PRO A 123 -0.61 3.72 -34.79
CA PRO A 123 0.72 3.13 -34.84
C PRO A 123 1.08 2.44 -33.52
N GLY A 124 2.07 1.53 -33.56
CA GLY A 124 2.51 0.77 -32.39
C GLY A 124 2.95 1.63 -31.20
N SER A 125 3.64 2.73 -31.47
CA SER A 125 4.05 3.69 -30.44
C SER A 125 2.87 4.34 -29.71
N ARG A 126 1.75 4.59 -30.43
CA ARG A 126 0.52 5.08 -29.80
C ARG A 126 -0.12 3.99 -28.92
N LEU A 127 -0.20 2.75 -29.42
CA LEU A 127 -0.72 1.63 -28.66
C LEU A 127 0.08 1.41 -27.35
N ALA A 128 1.41 1.47 -27.45
CA ALA A 128 2.30 1.37 -26.29
C ALA A 128 2.06 2.51 -25.30
N LEU A 129 1.94 3.77 -25.76
CA LEU A 129 1.69 4.92 -24.90
C LEU A 129 0.31 4.84 -24.21
N ASP A 130 -0.72 4.40 -24.95
CA ASP A 130 -2.06 4.18 -24.37
C ASP A 130 -2.00 3.07 -23.31
N ARG A 131 -1.24 1.99 -23.54
CA ARG A 131 -1.01 0.93 -22.56
C ARG A 131 -0.28 1.44 -21.31
N MET A 132 0.78 2.26 -21.49
CA MET A 132 1.50 2.91 -20.36
C MET A 132 0.56 3.73 -19.48
N ASN A 133 -0.43 4.39 -20.08
CA ASN A 133 -1.42 5.19 -19.37
C ASN A 133 -2.65 4.39 -18.91
N LYS A 134 -2.68 3.08 -19.13
CA LYS A 134 -3.83 2.20 -18.83
C LYS A 134 -5.12 2.68 -19.50
N THR A 135 -5.00 3.25 -20.70
CA THR A 135 -6.13 3.76 -21.48
C THR A 135 -6.42 2.85 -22.68
N GLN A 136 -7.70 2.69 -22.99
CA GLN A 136 -8.10 1.98 -24.18
C GLN A 136 -7.84 2.87 -25.40
N THR A 137 -7.21 2.30 -26.44
CA THR A 137 -7.03 3.01 -27.71
C THR A 137 -8.39 3.16 -28.42
N TYR A 138 -8.78 4.39 -28.62
CA TYR A 138 -10.03 4.70 -29.32
C TYR A 138 -9.78 4.73 -30.83
N LEU A 139 -10.50 3.87 -31.57
CA LEU A 139 -10.47 3.77 -33.02
C LEU A 139 -11.87 3.99 -33.61
N SER A 140 -11.93 4.60 -34.77
CA SER A 140 -13.18 4.89 -35.48
C SER A 140 -13.05 4.61 -36.97
N LYS A 141 -14.11 4.09 -37.57
CA LYS A 141 -14.24 3.93 -39.00
C LYS A 141 -15.22 4.97 -39.54
N LYS A 142 -15.13 5.23 -40.86
CA LYS A 142 -16.08 6.07 -41.55
C LYS A 142 -17.24 5.20 -42.08
N GLU A 143 -18.45 5.58 -41.75
CA GLU A 143 -19.66 4.97 -42.28
C GLU A 143 -20.50 6.03 -43.00
N TRP A 144 -21.15 5.64 -44.10
CA TRP A 144 -22.05 6.50 -44.85
C TRP A 144 -23.37 6.63 -44.11
N ASP A 145 -23.73 7.83 -43.71
CA ASP A 145 -25.03 8.12 -43.13
C ASP A 145 -26.03 8.50 -44.24
N SER A 146 -26.95 7.60 -44.54
CA SER A 146 -27.96 7.77 -45.57
C SER A 146 -28.99 8.87 -45.25
N LEU A 147 -29.15 9.23 -43.98
CA LEU A 147 -30.08 10.30 -43.57
C LEU A 147 -29.50 11.68 -43.82
N THR A 148 -28.20 11.84 -43.57
CA THR A 148 -27.52 13.14 -43.75
C THR A 148 -26.74 13.25 -45.04
N ASN A 149 -26.66 12.15 -45.82
CA ASN A 149 -25.89 12.02 -47.06
C ASN A 149 -24.42 12.46 -46.90
N LYS A 150 -23.80 12.10 -45.75
CA LYS A 150 -22.41 12.45 -45.38
C LYS A 150 -21.71 11.26 -44.72
N GLU A 151 -20.36 11.23 -44.83
CA GLU A 151 -19.53 10.32 -44.01
C GLU A 151 -19.58 10.71 -42.55
N LYS A 152 -19.88 9.74 -41.66
CA LYS A 152 -19.88 9.88 -40.23
C LYS A 152 -18.82 8.97 -39.61
N LYS A 153 -18.03 9.47 -38.64
CA LYS A 153 -17.13 8.65 -37.84
C LYS A 153 -17.93 7.92 -36.78
N VAL A 154 -17.85 6.60 -36.80
CA VAL A 154 -18.43 5.70 -35.77
C VAL A 154 -17.34 4.91 -35.09
N LYS A 155 -17.58 4.44 -33.88
CA LYS A 155 -16.65 3.54 -33.16
C LYS A 155 -16.43 2.29 -34.02
N ASP A 156 -15.18 1.80 -34.01
CA ASP A 156 -14.80 0.53 -34.60
C ASP A 156 -14.48 -0.50 -33.51
N PRO A 157 -15.45 -1.29 -33.06
CA PRO A 157 -15.24 -2.21 -31.93
C PRO A 157 -14.24 -3.32 -32.27
N GLU A 158 -14.20 -3.74 -33.55
CA GLU A 158 -13.29 -4.80 -34.00
C GLU A 158 -11.83 -4.33 -33.99
N ALA A 159 -11.56 -3.16 -34.56
CA ALA A 159 -10.23 -2.55 -34.50
C ALA A 159 -9.79 -2.23 -33.05
N MET A 160 -10.73 -1.82 -32.19
CA MET A 160 -10.44 -1.58 -30.76
C MET A 160 -10.12 -2.89 -30.02
N ALA A 161 -10.78 -4.01 -30.36
CA ALA A 161 -10.46 -5.31 -29.78
C ALA A 161 -9.07 -5.80 -30.25
N GLN A 162 -8.74 -5.63 -31.51
CA GLN A 162 -7.41 -5.94 -32.07
C GLN A 162 -6.33 -5.07 -31.42
N ALA A 163 -6.61 -3.79 -31.20
CA ALA A 163 -5.69 -2.87 -30.50
C ALA A 163 -5.43 -3.32 -29.05
N ALA A 164 -6.44 -3.82 -28.33
CA ALA A 164 -6.28 -4.33 -26.98
C ALA A 164 -5.40 -5.60 -26.92
N ILE A 165 -5.56 -6.50 -27.89
CA ILE A 165 -4.69 -7.68 -28.04
C ILE A 165 -3.26 -7.22 -28.29
N LYS A 166 -3.08 -6.30 -29.23
CA LYS A 166 -1.77 -5.76 -29.60
C LYS A 166 -1.09 -5.04 -28.45
N GLN A 167 -1.84 -4.29 -27.63
CA GLN A 167 -1.33 -3.68 -26.39
C GLN A 167 -0.79 -4.73 -25.42
N THR A 168 -1.42 -5.90 -25.31
CA THR A 168 -0.94 -7.00 -24.46
C THR A 168 0.35 -7.61 -25.02
N GLU A 169 0.42 -7.85 -26.31
CA GLU A 169 1.65 -8.34 -26.98
C GLU A 169 2.81 -7.36 -26.80
N LEU A 170 2.56 -6.05 -26.89
CA LEU A 170 3.58 -5.02 -26.66
C LEU A 170 4.04 -4.97 -25.20
N ASP A 171 3.15 -5.23 -24.25
CA ASP A 171 3.46 -5.32 -22.83
C ASP A 171 4.41 -6.51 -22.55
N GLU A 172 4.10 -7.68 -23.11
CA GLU A 172 4.93 -8.87 -23.03
C GLU A 172 6.28 -8.67 -23.73
N ALA A 173 6.25 -8.04 -24.90
CA ALA A 173 7.48 -7.73 -25.64
C ALA A 173 8.39 -6.77 -24.86
N PHE A 174 7.83 -5.79 -24.17
CA PHE A 174 8.58 -4.88 -23.30
C PHE A 174 9.21 -5.60 -22.11
N GLU A 175 8.45 -6.50 -21.46
CA GLU A 175 8.98 -7.30 -20.34
C GLU A 175 10.18 -8.14 -20.79
N GLN A 176 10.06 -8.85 -21.92
CA GLN A 176 11.16 -9.65 -22.47
C GLN A 176 12.36 -8.79 -22.88
N TRP A 177 12.10 -7.66 -23.52
CA TRP A 177 13.15 -6.72 -23.91
C TRP A 177 13.93 -6.20 -22.68
N CYS A 178 13.25 -5.83 -21.59
CA CYS A 178 13.91 -5.41 -20.35
C CYS A 178 14.81 -6.51 -19.76
N LYS A 179 14.36 -7.76 -19.82
CA LYS A 179 15.12 -8.91 -19.29
C LYS A 179 16.32 -9.32 -20.15
N GLN A 180 16.38 -8.85 -21.40
CA GLN A 180 17.47 -9.12 -22.36
C GLN A 180 18.49 -7.97 -22.47
N GLN A 181 18.36 -6.93 -21.64
CA GLN A 181 19.29 -5.83 -21.65
C GLN A 181 20.66 -6.23 -21.08
N ASP A 182 21.66 -5.34 -21.22
CA ASP A 182 22.98 -5.53 -20.63
C ASP A 182 22.92 -5.66 -19.10
N GLU A 183 23.96 -6.27 -18.52
CA GLU A 183 24.07 -6.55 -17.09
C GLU A 183 23.88 -5.28 -16.23
N ALA A 184 24.46 -4.16 -16.63
CA ALA A 184 24.32 -2.91 -15.88
C ALA A 184 22.87 -2.40 -15.84
N THR A 185 22.12 -2.56 -16.93
CA THR A 185 20.71 -2.18 -17.00
C THR A 185 19.83 -3.13 -16.19
N THR A 186 20.09 -4.43 -16.27
CA THR A 186 19.33 -5.46 -15.52
C THR A 186 19.58 -5.36 -14.02
N ASP A 187 20.81 -5.10 -13.59
CA ASP A 187 21.17 -4.88 -12.19
C ASP A 187 20.49 -3.62 -11.64
N LYS A 188 20.52 -2.53 -12.40
CA LYS A 188 19.83 -1.29 -12.00
C LYS A 188 18.32 -1.49 -11.86
N LEU A 189 17.67 -2.22 -12.76
CA LEU A 189 16.25 -2.55 -12.64
C LEU A 189 15.97 -3.41 -11.41
N THR A 190 16.81 -4.39 -11.13
CA THR A 190 16.73 -5.26 -9.97
C THR A 190 16.85 -4.45 -8.67
N GLU A 191 17.83 -3.55 -8.60
CA GLU A 191 18.05 -2.66 -7.45
C GLU A 191 16.85 -1.74 -7.22
N ILE A 192 16.37 -1.03 -8.26
CA ILE A 192 15.23 -0.13 -8.15
C ILE A 192 14.00 -0.88 -7.64
N TYR A 193 13.72 -2.07 -8.19
CA TYR A 193 12.57 -2.87 -7.77
C TYR A 193 12.68 -3.30 -6.32
N ASN A 194 13.82 -3.88 -5.93
CA ASN A 194 14.02 -4.37 -4.57
C ASN A 194 14.01 -3.25 -3.54
N THR A 195 14.56 -2.09 -3.88
CA THR A 195 14.50 -0.91 -3.01
C THR A 195 13.07 -0.40 -2.84
N ALA A 196 12.26 -0.37 -3.91
CA ALA A 196 10.91 0.15 -3.88
C ALA A 196 9.87 -0.83 -3.28
N PHE A 197 10.03 -2.13 -3.53
CA PHE A 197 8.97 -3.13 -3.25
C PHE A 197 9.40 -4.30 -2.37
N ASN A 198 10.71 -4.49 -2.13
CA ASN A 198 11.25 -5.58 -1.32
C ASN A 198 12.15 -5.05 -0.19
N SER A 199 11.70 -3.97 0.44
CA SER A 199 12.44 -3.27 1.50
C SER A 199 11.74 -3.32 2.86
N ILE A 200 10.47 -3.75 2.88
CA ILE A 200 9.64 -3.70 4.08
C ILE A 200 9.72 -5.04 4.82
N VAL A 201 10.15 -4.98 6.07
CA VAL A 201 10.09 -6.09 7.02
C VAL A 201 8.99 -5.82 8.03
N GLU A 202 8.10 -6.77 8.23
CA GLU A 202 7.02 -6.64 9.22
C GLU A 202 7.56 -6.71 10.64
N ARG A 203 7.06 -5.81 11.51
CA ARG A 203 7.40 -5.83 12.92
C ARG A 203 6.89 -7.12 13.57
N GLN A 204 7.79 -7.88 14.17
CA GLN A 204 7.45 -9.05 14.97
C GLN A 204 7.05 -8.60 16.38
N ILE A 205 5.83 -8.90 16.78
CA ILE A 205 5.31 -8.61 18.11
C ILE A 205 5.11 -9.93 18.83
N ASP A 206 5.84 -10.13 19.92
CA ASP A 206 5.65 -11.31 20.76
C ASP A 206 4.36 -11.17 21.56
N VAL A 207 3.45 -12.08 21.34
CA VAL A 207 2.14 -12.17 22.00
C VAL A 207 1.96 -13.50 22.72
N SER A 208 3.06 -14.24 22.94
CA SER A 208 3.04 -15.57 23.58
C SER A 208 2.73 -15.47 25.09
N THR A 209 2.95 -14.28 25.70
CA THR A 209 2.87 -14.08 27.14
C THR A 209 1.47 -14.05 27.70
N PHE A 210 0.42 -13.98 26.85
CA PHE A 210 -0.96 -13.94 27.33
C PHE A 210 -1.92 -14.74 26.44
N ASP A 211 -2.83 -15.46 27.08
CA ASP A 211 -3.88 -16.23 26.40
C ASP A 211 -5.18 -15.44 26.24
N TYR A 212 -5.50 -14.57 27.18
CA TYR A 212 -6.69 -13.73 27.19
C TYR A 212 -6.35 -12.30 27.60
N PHE A 213 -7.14 -11.35 27.12
CA PHE A 213 -7.03 -9.97 27.61
C PHE A 213 -7.59 -9.88 29.02
N PRO A 214 -6.95 -9.11 29.91
CA PRO A 214 -7.46 -8.90 31.28
C PRO A 214 -8.90 -8.39 31.27
N ASN A 215 -9.69 -8.90 32.22
CA ASN A 215 -11.14 -8.62 32.37
C ASN A 215 -12.04 -9.07 31.20
N ALA A 216 -11.51 -9.68 30.17
CA ALA A 216 -12.31 -10.30 29.12
C ALA A 216 -12.89 -11.65 29.57
N ALA A 217 -14.06 -11.99 29.09
CA ALA A 217 -14.64 -13.31 29.29
C ALA A 217 -13.81 -14.38 28.57
N HIS A 218 -13.53 -15.49 29.26
CA HIS A 218 -12.71 -16.59 28.71
C HIS A 218 -13.48 -17.49 27.74
N THR A 219 -14.65 -17.07 27.28
CA THR A 219 -15.48 -17.81 26.33
C THR A 219 -14.91 -17.78 24.90
N LYS A 220 -14.14 -16.74 24.56
CA LYS A 220 -13.54 -16.58 23.24
C LYS A 220 -12.03 -16.31 23.40
N LYS A 221 -11.21 -17.32 23.11
CA LYS A 221 -9.76 -17.16 23.09
C LYS A 221 -9.35 -16.29 21.89
N PRO A 222 -8.64 -15.16 22.09
CA PRO A 222 -8.19 -14.31 20.99
C PRO A 222 -7.14 -15.07 20.14
N ARG A 223 -7.28 -14.95 18.84
CA ARG A 223 -6.32 -15.51 17.87
C ARG A 223 -5.04 -14.65 17.86
N GLU A 224 -3.93 -15.22 17.41
CA GLU A 224 -2.63 -14.55 17.40
C GLU A 224 -2.68 -13.20 16.66
N HIS A 225 -3.23 -13.15 15.44
CA HIS A 225 -3.36 -11.91 14.67
C HIS A 225 -4.24 -10.84 15.38
N GLN A 226 -5.21 -11.25 16.20
CA GLN A 226 -6.02 -10.32 17.00
C GLN A 226 -5.19 -9.74 18.16
N LYS A 227 -4.39 -10.56 18.83
CA LYS A 227 -3.46 -10.10 19.87
C LYS A 227 -2.43 -9.12 19.30
N ILE A 228 -1.82 -9.45 18.14
CA ILE A 228 -0.91 -8.55 17.40
C ILE A 228 -1.61 -7.23 17.05
N GLY A 229 -2.85 -7.30 16.54
CA GLY A 229 -3.64 -6.12 16.20
C GLY A 229 -3.91 -5.20 17.41
N VAL A 230 -4.20 -5.80 18.58
CA VAL A 230 -4.37 -5.04 19.83
C VAL A 230 -3.06 -4.38 20.24
N MET A 231 -1.96 -5.13 20.26
CA MET A 231 -0.64 -4.59 20.66
C MET A 231 -0.19 -3.45 19.73
N ARG A 232 -0.45 -3.54 18.44
CA ARG A 232 -0.20 -2.44 17.50
C ARG A 232 -1.07 -1.21 17.80
N GLY A 233 -2.35 -1.43 18.05
CA GLY A 233 -3.29 -0.35 18.41
C GLY A 233 -2.90 0.40 19.69
N LEU A 234 -2.26 -0.28 20.64
CA LEU A 234 -1.74 0.33 21.87
C LEU A 234 -0.50 1.20 21.64
N GLN A 235 0.26 0.95 20.59
CA GLN A 235 1.49 1.67 20.27
C GLN A 235 1.25 2.95 19.46
N GLY A 236 0.08 3.07 18.80
CA GLY A 236 -0.25 4.27 18.00
C GLY A 236 -1.34 4.04 16.96
N PRO A 237 -1.55 5.02 16.08
CA PRO A 237 -2.55 4.93 15.02
C PRO A 237 -2.32 3.68 14.15
N THR A 238 -3.36 2.88 14.00
CA THR A 238 -3.26 1.56 13.34
C THR A 238 -4.44 1.34 12.40
N LEU A 239 -4.15 0.86 11.17
CA LEU A 239 -5.13 0.37 10.23
C LEU A 239 -5.21 -1.15 10.31
N LEU A 240 -6.38 -1.69 10.69
CA LEU A 240 -6.65 -3.14 10.70
C LEU A 240 -7.19 -3.58 9.34
N ALA A 241 -6.32 -3.86 8.38
CA ALA A 241 -6.65 -4.33 7.04
C ALA A 241 -6.90 -5.85 6.98
N HIS A 242 -7.46 -6.42 8.03
CA HIS A 242 -7.80 -7.84 8.09
C HIS A 242 -8.98 -8.18 7.16
N GLU A 243 -9.03 -9.40 6.64
CA GLU A 243 -10.15 -9.88 5.83
C GLU A 243 -11.47 -9.96 6.63
N VAL A 244 -12.59 -10.09 5.91
CA VAL A 244 -13.90 -10.28 6.54
C VAL A 244 -13.93 -11.61 7.31
N GLY A 245 -14.54 -11.61 8.51
CA GLY A 245 -14.62 -12.81 9.36
C GLY A 245 -13.42 -13.09 10.27
N THR A 246 -12.35 -12.30 10.20
CA THR A 246 -11.14 -12.45 11.06
C THR A 246 -11.35 -11.97 12.51
N GLY A 247 -12.48 -11.31 12.79
CA GLY A 247 -12.81 -10.80 14.13
C GLY A 247 -12.26 -9.42 14.43
N LYS A 248 -12.23 -8.51 13.45
CA LYS A 248 -11.86 -7.08 13.64
C LYS A 248 -12.58 -6.42 14.80
N THR A 249 -13.89 -6.74 14.99
CA THR A 249 -14.69 -6.23 16.09
C THR A 249 -14.08 -6.58 17.45
N ILE A 250 -13.68 -7.83 17.65
CA ILE A 250 -13.03 -8.29 18.88
C ILE A 250 -11.71 -7.53 19.09
N THR A 251 -10.90 -7.39 18.04
CA THR A 251 -9.64 -6.65 18.11
C THR A 251 -9.84 -5.19 18.52
N LEU A 252 -10.81 -4.49 17.90
CA LEU A 252 -11.12 -3.09 18.23
C LEU A 252 -11.62 -2.92 19.67
N ILE A 253 -12.55 -3.78 20.11
CA ILE A 253 -13.08 -3.75 21.47
C ILE A 253 -11.95 -4.01 22.48
N SER A 254 -11.14 -5.05 22.25
CA SER A 254 -10.03 -5.38 23.14
C SER A 254 -8.97 -4.27 23.18
N THR A 255 -8.68 -3.62 22.04
CA THR A 255 -7.78 -2.46 22.02
C THR A 255 -8.31 -1.32 22.88
N ALA A 256 -9.59 -0.97 22.74
CA ALA A 256 -10.22 0.09 23.52
C ALA A 256 -10.18 -0.21 25.02
N MET A 257 -10.49 -1.45 25.41
CA MET A 257 -10.50 -1.87 26.83
C MET A 257 -9.06 -1.92 27.41
N GLU A 258 -8.08 -2.36 26.63
CA GLU A 258 -6.68 -2.34 27.05
C GLU A 258 -6.13 -0.91 27.15
N MET A 259 -6.49 0.02 26.24
CA MET A 259 -6.17 1.44 26.38
C MET A 259 -6.70 2.02 27.69
N ARG A 260 -7.93 1.65 28.05
CA ARG A 260 -8.53 2.04 29.34
C ARG A 260 -7.75 1.47 30.52
N ARG A 261 -7.51 0.15 30.49
CA ARG A 261 -6.81 -0.56 31.57
C ARG A 261 -5.41 -0.01 31.81
N LEU A 262 -4.69 0.32 30.75
CA LEU A 262 -3.32 0.86 30.80
C LEU A 262 -3.27 2.37 31.05
N GLY A 263 -4.42 3.06 31.17
CA GLY A 263 -4.47 4.50 31.38
C GLY A 263 -4.10 5.34 30.16
N ILE A 264 -3.98 4.73 28.98
CA ILE A 264 -3.73 5.43 27.70
C ILE A 264 -4.94 6.28 27.32
N ALA A 265 -6.15 5.76 27.55
CA ALA A 265 -7.40 6.47 27.34
C ALA A 265 -8.34 6.28 28.54
N HIS A 266 -8.91 7.39 29.05
CA HIS A 266 -9.85 7.31 30.16
C HIS A 266 -11.25 6.83 29.73
N LYS A 267 -11.68 7.21 28.55
CA LYS A 267 -13.02 6.87 27.99
C LYS A 267 -12.87 6.59 26.50
N PRO A 268 -12.35 5.43 26.12
CA PRO A 268 -12.22 5.06 24.71
C PRO A 268 -13.57 5.08 24.03
N CYS A 269 -13.62 5.58 22.80
CA CYS A 269 -14.83 5.70 22.01
C CYS A 269 -14.69 4.89 20.73
N ILE A 270 -15.67 4.01 20.48
CA ILE A 270 -15.81 3.26 19.23
C ILE A 270 -16.91 3.90 18.40
N VAL A 271 -16.54 4.42 17.20
CA VAL A 271 -17.50 4.97 16.25
C VAL A 271 -17.79 3.92 15.20
N VAL A 272 -19.07 3.58 15.02
CA VAL A 272 -19.51 2.52 14.13
C VAL A 272 -20.63 2.98 13.20
N GLN A 273 -20.82 2.24 12.11
CA GLN A 273 -21.96 2.46 11.24
C GLN A 273 -23.25 2.01 11.93
N ARG A 274 -24.36 2.69 11.66
CA ARG A 274 -25.67 2.38 12.24
C ARG A 274 -26.09 0.91 12.05
N SER A 275 -25.77 0.31 10.92
CA SER A 275 -26.09 -1.09 10.60
C SER A 275 -25.36 -2.10 11.48
N THR A 276 -24.21 -1.76 12.05
CA THR A 276 -23.39 -2.65 12.88
C THR A 276 -23.42 -2.30 14.37
N TYR A 277 -24.16 -1.25 14.73
CA TYR A 277 -24.19 -0.69 16.09
C TYR A 277 -24.60 -1.72 17.15
N GLU A 278 -25.76 -2.39 16.95
CA GLU A 278 -26.26 -3.41 17.88
C GLU A 278 -25.32 -4.61 18.00
N GLN A 279 -24.70 -5.00 16.89
CA GLN A 279 -23.72 -6.09 16.87
C GLN A 279 -22.51 -5.74 17.76
N PHE A 280 -21.96 -4.50 17.63
CA PHE A 280 -20.84 -4.06 18.46
C PHE A 280 -21.22 -4.03 19.95
N VAL A 281 -22.38 -3.51 20.30
CA VAL A 281 -22.86 -3.45 21.68
C VAL A 281 -22.98 -4.85 22.28
N ASN A 282 -23.56 -5.78 21.55
CA ASN A 282 -23.73 -7.17 21.99
C ASN A 282 -22.38 -7.88 22.15
N GLU A 283 -21.45 -7.63 21.22
CA GLU A 283 -20.10 -8.20 21.29
C GLU A 283 -19.30 -7.63 22.48
N ILE A 284 -19.42 -6.32 22.77
CA ILE A 284 -18.80 -5.73 23.98
C ILE A 284 -19.32 -6.41 25.24
N LYS A 285 -20.64 -6.54 25.40
CA LYS A 285 -21.26 -7.19 26.56
C LYS A 285 -20.89 -8.66 26.69
N SER A 286 -20.71 -9.36 25.56
CA SER A 286 -20.27 -10.74 25.54
C SER A 286 -18.79 -10.89 25.96
N LEU A 287 -17.92 -9.99 25.48
CA LEU A 287 -16.49 -10.05 25.76
C LEU A 287 -16.12 -9.48 27.11
N TYR A 288 -16.77 -8.40 27.54
CA TYR A 288 -16.52 -7.68 28.79
C TYR A 288 -17.82 -7.50 29.58
N PRO A 289 -18.36 -8.55 30.22
CA PRO A 289 -19.68 -8.51 30.88
C PRO A 289 -19.78 -7.51 32.00
N ALA A 290 -18.65 -7.20 32.65
CA ALA A 290 -18.58 -6.25 33.77
C ALA A 290 -18.34 -4.79 33.31
N ALA A 291 -18.16 -4.54 32.01
CA ALA A 291 -17.86 -3.20 31.51
C ALA A 291 -19.08 -2.28 31.56
N ARG A 292 -18.84 -1.05 32.01
CA ARG A 292 -19.83 0.05 31.99
C ARG A 292 -19.81 0.68 30.59
N VAL A 293 -20.76 0.32 29.78
CA VAL A 293 -20.84 0.73 28.36
C VAL A 293 -21.87 1.83 28.21
N LEU A 294 -21.48 2.99 27.69
CA LEU A 294 -22.45 3.99 27.26
C LEU A 294 -22.90 3.69 25.84
N VAL A 295 -24.20 3.46 25.69
CA VAL A 295 -24.87 3.15 24.44
C VAL A 295 -25.95 4.20 24.17
N PRO A 296 -25.66 5.31 23.47
CA PRO A 296 -26.64 6.34 23.18
C PRO A 296 -27.75 5.82 22.26
N SER A 297 -28.98 6.23 22.55
CA SER A 297 -30.11 6.02 21.65
C SER A 297 -30.10 7.05 20.50
N ALA A 298 -30.87 6.80 19.44
CA ALA A 298 -31.03 7.75 18.34
C ALA A 298 -31.56 9.13 18.82
N LYS A 299 -32.32 9.18 19.91
CA LYS A 299 -32.80 10.42 20.54
C LYS A 299 -31.66 11.21 21.18
N ASP A 300 -30.70 10.54 21.84
CA ASP A 300 -29.55 11.17 22.49
C ASP A 300 -28.63 11.88 21.47
N LEU A 301 -28.62 11.44 20.23
CA LEU A 301 -27.79 11.98 19.15
C LEU A 301 -28.42 13.21 18.45
N THR A 302 -29.68 13.58 18.79
CA THR A 302 -30.32 14.78 18.22
C THR A 302 -29.66 16.06 18.70
N ALA A 303 -29.78 17.13 17.93
CA ALA A 303 -29.16 18.42 18.25
C ALA A 303 -29.59 18.94 19.64
N SER A 304 -30.83 18.73 20.03
CA SER A 304 -31.39 19.17 21.33
C SER A 304 -30.85 18.36 22.54
N GLN A 305 -30.50 17.07 22.34
CA GLN A 305 -30.06 16.19 23.41
C GLN A 305 -28.53 16.01 23.46
N ARG A 306 -27.82 16.51 22.45
CA ARG A 306 -26.38 16.30 22.32
C ARG A 306 -25.57 16.84 23.48
N GLN A 307 -25.98 18.00 24.04
CA GLN A 307 -25.29 18.55 25.23
C GLN A 307 -25.44 17.63 26.46
N GLN A 308 -26.63 17.05 26.65
CA GLN A 308 -26.85 16.09 27.74
C GLN A 308 -26.05 14.81 27.55
N LEU A 309 -25.93 14.33 26.30
CA LEU A 309 -25.07 13.17 25.97
C LEU A 309 -23.61 13.48 26.30
N PHE A 310 -23.09 14.64 25.91
CA PHE A 310 -21.71 15.02 26.26
C PHE A 310 -21.51 15.15 27.75
N ALA A 311 -22.48 15.69 28.49
CA ALA A 311 -22.44 15.72 29.95
C ALA A 311 -22.42 14.30 30.54
N LYS A 312 -23.23 13.36 30.04
CA LYS A 312 -23.19 11.94 30.44
C LYS A 312 -21.80 11.32 30.17
N ILE A 313 -21.20 11.60 29.02
CA ILE A 313 -19.84 11.12 28.70
C ILE A 313 -18.83 11.73 29.65
N ALA A 314 -18.89 13.04 29.90
CA ALA A 314 -17.89 13.77 30.68
C ALA A 314 -17.89 13.37 32.16
N TYR A 315 -19.07 13.37 32.79
CA TYR A 315 -19.20 13.28 34.25
C TYR A 315 -19.37 11.87 34.81
N ASN A 316 -19.70 10.87 33.98
CA ASN A 316 -19.80 9.49 34.45
C ASN A 316 -18.56 8.68 34.07
N ASP A 317 -18.27 7.66 34.86
CA ASP A 317 -17.12 6.79 34.66
C ASP A 317 -17.51 5.60 33.78
N TRP A 318 -17.41 5.80 32.47
CA TRP A 318 -17.64 4.77 31.45
C TRP A 318 -16.34 4.07 31.10
N ASP A 319 -16.41 2.75 30.92
CA ASP A 319 -15.25 1.98 30.46
C ASP A 319 -15.08 2.05 28.94
N ILE A 320 -16.23 2.21 28.22
CA ILE A 320 -16.25 2.37 26.79
C ILE A 320 -17.51 3.13 26.35
N VAL A 321 -17.39 3.92 25.30
CA VAL A 321 -18.50 4.65 24.66
C VAL A 321 -18.65 4.14 23.24
N VAL A 322 -19.88 3.87 22.78
CA VAL A 322 -20.19 3.48 21.40
C VAL A 322 -21.04 4.57 20.76
N LEU A 323 -20.60 5.13 19.63
CA LEU A 323 -21.28 6.18 18.88
C LEU A 323 -21.56 5.77 17.43
#